data_24dc885f1b6a7c297bcd62fda216e129
#
_entry.id   24dc885f1b6a7c297bcd62fda216e129
#
_cell.length_a   1.000
_cell.length_b   1.000
_cell.length_c   1.000
_cell.angle_alpha   90.00
_cell.angle_beta   90.00
_cell.angle_gamma   90.00
#
_symmetry.space_group_name_H-M   'P 1'
#
loop_
_entity.id
_entity.type
_entity.pdbx_description
1 polymer ?
#
loop_
_entity_poly.entity_id
_entity_poly.type
_entity_poly.pdbx_seq_one_letter_code
_entity_poly.pdbx_strand_id
1 'polypeptide(L)' 'PASIRQYVGYLVYLWTVSGDGFWMYPTDVSNGILYGYIWKSSHYEYAQLRVSLIDCLY' A
#
# COMPACT_ATOMS: atom_id res chain seq x y z
N PRO A 1 -2.20 4.46 15.57
CA PRO A 1 -1.84 5.15 14.36
C PRO A 1 -3.08 5.53 13.56
N ALA A 2 -2.89 6.45 12.65
CA ALA A 2 -3.96 6.82 11.77
C ALA A 2 -4.44 5.58 11.01
N SER A 3 -5.72 5.56 10.72
CA SER A 3 -6.28 4.45 9.96
C SER A 3 -5.68 4.44 8.56
N ILE A 4 -5.22 3.27 8.14
CA ILE A 4 -4.70 3.11 6.79
C ILE A 4 -5.78 3.39 5.75
N ARG A 5 -7.04 3.26 6.14
CA ARG A 5 -8.17 3.51 5.26
C ARG A 5 -8.19 4.94 4.72
N GLN A 6 -7.61 5.90 5.47
CA GLN A 6 -7.58 7.28 5.00
C GLN A 6 -6.72 7.48 3.75
N TYR A 7 -5.86 6.52 3.44
CA TYR A 7 -5.00 6.58 2.26
C TYR A 7 -5.64 5.98 1.02
N VAL A 8 -6.80 5.35 1.17
CA VAL A 8 -7.51 4.79 0.02
C VAL A 8 -7.91 5.91 -0.93
N GLY A 9 -7.58 5.74 -2.21
CA GLY A 9 -7.84 6.73 -3.23
C GLY A 9 -6.71 7.72 -3.48
N TYR A 10 -5.59 7.59 -2.77
CA TYR A 10 -4.44 8.47 -2.93
C TYR A 10 -3.19 7.69 -3.27
N LEU A 11 -2.38 8.22 -4.15
CA LEU A 11 -1.08 7.63 -4.45
C LEU A 11 -0.16 7.87 -3.26
N VAL A 12 0.42 6.81 -2.72
CA VAL A 12 1.29 6.90 -1.55
C VAL A 12 2.59 6.15 -1.80
N TYR A 13 3.63 6.52 -1.07
CA TYR A 13 4.86 5.74 -1.03
C TYR A 13 4.81 4.86 0.21
N LEU A 14 5.01 3.58 0.02
CA LEU A 14 4.84 2.59 1.08
C LEU A 14 6.16 1.88 1.34
N TRP A 15 6.53 1.78 2.63
CA TRP A 15 7.68 1.00 3.07
C TRP A 15 7.20 -0.21 3.83
N THR A 16 7.76 -1.36 3.51
CA THR A 16 7.48 -2.60 4.24
C THR A 16 8.48 -2.80 5.38
N VAL A 17 8.13 -3.67 6.30
CA VAL A 17 9.03 -3.99 7.43
C VAL A 17 10.31 -4.67 6.96
N SER A 18 10.34 -5.23 5.77
CA SER A 18 11.55 -5.83 5.20
C SER A 18 12.45 -4.81 4.52
N GLY A 19 12.03 -3.55 4.45
CA GLY A 19 12.85 -2.49 3.88
C GLY A 19 12.57 -2.19 2.41
N ASP A 20 11.58 -2.84 1.81
CA ASP A 20 11.18 -2.53 0.44
C ASP A 20 10.30 -1.31 0.40
N GLY A 21 10.47 -0.47 -0.63
CA GLY A 21 9.65 0.71 -0.82
C GLY A 21 9.12 0.79 -2.23
N PHE A 22 7.88 1.26 -2.38
CA PHE A 22 7.27 1.38 -3.69
C PHE A 22 6.08 2.32 -3.66
N TRP A 23 5.70 2.81 -4.84
CA TRP A 23 4.50 3.62 -5.00
C TRP A 23 3.30 2.70 -5.11
N MET A 24 2.25 3.06 -4.40
CA MET A 24 1.02 2.27 -4.42
C MET A 24 -0.19 3.19 -4.43
N TYR A 25 -1.21 2.76 -5.15
CA TYR A 25 -2.50 3.41 -5.17
C TYR A 25 -3.51 2.49 -4.49
N PRO A 26 -3.77 2.67 -3.19
CA PRO A 26 -4.71 1.82 -2.47
C PRO A 26 -6.13 2.03 -2.94
N THR A 27 -6.86 0.94 -3.12
CA THR A 27 -8.27 1.01 -3.52
C THR A 27 -9.22 0.55 -2.43
N ASP A 28 -8.73 -0.28 -1.51
CA ASP A 28 -9.56 -0.76 -0.42
C ASP A 28 -8.68 -1.35 0.67
N VAL A 29 -9.25 -1.48 1.86
CA VAL A 29 -8.61 -2.20 2.96
C VAL A 29 -9.70 -2.97 3.70
N SER A 30 -9.45 -4.25 3.95
CA SER A 30 -10.44 -5.12 4.57
C SER A 30 -9.73 -6.30 5.22
N ASN A 31 -10.14 -6.64 6.42
CA ASN A 31 -9.62 -7.82 7.14
C ASN A 31 -8.09 -7.85 7.23
N GLY A 32 -7.48 -6.69 7.44
CA GLY A 32 -6.03 -6.60 7.56
C GLY A 32 -5.26 -6.71 6.25
N ILE A 33 -5.94 -6.60 5.12
CA ILE A 33 -5.33 -6.64 3.79
C ILE A 33 -5.55 -5.31 3.10
N LEU A 34 -4.48 -4.75 2.57
CA LEU A 34 -4.52 -3.56 1.74
C LEU A 34 -4.52 -3.99 0.28
N TYR A 35 -5.52 -3.56 -0.47
CA TYR A 35 -5.68 -3.86 -1.88
C TYR A 35 -5.38 -2.63 -2.69
N GLY A 36 -4.75 -2.81 -3.83
CA GLY A 36 -4.49 -1.67 -4.70
C GLY A 36 -3.56 -2.01 -5.83
N TYR A 37 -2.96 -0.97 -6.41
CA TYR A 37 -2.07 -1.12 -7.55
C TYR A 37 -0.70 -0.59 -7.17
N ILE A 38 0.33 -1.40 -7.46
CA ILE A 38 1.72 -1.04 -7.23
C ILE A 38 2.34 -0.61 -8.55
N TRP A 39 3.08 0.48 -8.53
CA TRP A 39 3.81 0.94 -9.71
C TRP A 39 5.06 0.08 -9.92
N LYS A 40 5.15 -0.53 -11.09
CA LYS A 40 6.24 -1.43 -11.44
C LYS A 40 7.04 -0.87 -12.61
N SER A 41 7.72 0.24 -12.39
CA SER A 41 8.60 0.88 -13.38
C SER A 41 7.89 1.41 -14.62
N SER A 42 6.99 0.66 -15.20
CA SER A 42 6.34 1.03 -16.45
C SER A 42 4.84 0.80 -16.47
N HIS A 43 4.31 0.15 -15.44
CA HIS A 43 2.88 -0.15 -15.38
C HIS A 43 2.46 -0.40 -13.94
N TYR A 44 1.15 -0.36 -13.69
CA TYR A 44 0.59 -0.73 -12.40
C TYR A 44 0.22 -2.21 -12.42
N GLU A 45 0.45 -2.85 -11.28
CA GLU A 45 0.01 -4.23 -11.05
C GLU A 45 -0.87 -4.31 -9.83
N TYR A 46 -1.95 -5.02 -9.92
CA TYR A 46 -2.81 -5.25 -8.78
C TYR A 46 -2.09 -6.08 -7.72
N ALA A 47 -2.24 -5.69 -6.46
CA ALA A 47 -1.55 -6.34 -5.37
C ALA A 47 -2.41 -6.36 -4.12
N GLN A 48 -2.13 -7.33 -3.26
CA GLN A 48 -2.72 -7.45 -1.94
C GLN A 48 -1.58 -7.55 -0.95
N LEU A 49 -1.65 -6.73 0.10
CA LEU A 49 -0.55 -6.61 1.03
C LEU A 49 -1.10 -6.65 2.45
N ARG A 50 -0.54 -7.50 3.30
CA ARG A 50 -0.95 -7.52 4.70
C ARG A 50 -0.58 -6.21 5.36
N VAL A 51 -1.53 -5.60 6.05
CA VAL A 51 -1.28 -4.34 6.75
C VAL A 51 -0.15 -4.48 7.77
N SER A 52 -0.01 -5.66 8.37
CA SER A 52 1.05 -5.92 9.34
C SER A 52 2.45 -5.83 8.74
N LEU A 53 2.60 -5.90 7.42
CA LEU A 53 3.89 -5.78 6.76
C LEU A 53 4.25 -4.34 6.42
N ILE A 54 3.34 -3.40 6.64
CA ILE A 54 3.57 -1.99 6.32
C ILE A 54 4.25 -1.31 7.48
N ASP A 55 5.42 -0.73 7.21
CA ASP A 55 6.16 0.03 8.21
C ASP A 55 5.70 1.48 8.23
N CYS A 56 5.67 2.13 7.08
CA CYS A 56 5.15 3.48 7.01
C CYS A 56 4.62 3.82 5.62
N LEU A 57 3.80 4.87 5.59
CA LEU A 57 3.19 5.40 4.38
C LEU A 57 3.42 6.91 4.34
N TYR A 58 3.59 7.41 3.14
CA TYR A 58 3.69 8.85 2.94
C TYR A 58 2.59 9.36 2.04
#